data_13db344e4077d9ddec62a4d12f173dfa
#
_entry.id   13db344e4077d9ddec62a4d12f173dfa
#
_cell.length_a   1.000
_cell.length_b   1.000
_cell.length_c   1.000
_cell.angle_alpha   90.00
_cell.angle_beta   90.00
_cell.angle_gamma   90.00
#
_symmetry.space_group_name_H-M   'P 1'
#
loop_
_entity.id
_entity.type
_entity.pdbx_description
1 polymer ?
#
loop_
_entity_poly.entity_id
_entity_poly.type
_entity_poly.pdbx_seq_one_letter_code
_entity_poly.pdbx_strand_id
1 'polypeptide(L)'
;MVPLMLAALVLAVPGALAAADDAALRRARRILASTPLIDGHNDLPWAIREYDQAPHDVAAYDLRSRTPGHTDLARLAAGQVGAQFWSVYVPGELKDGYARVQLEQIDIARQVIARYPERLALALTADDVWREFKRGRVASLIGLEGGHVIENSLGALRAYYDLGARYMTLTHNVTLDWADTAAEPGKHGGLTRFGEEVVREMNRLGMLVDLSHVSIETMDDALRVSEGPVIFSHSSARALTDVPRNVPDTILKRMPANGGVVMVSFVPGFVSKDIYDAYLAREKGIKERTASLPSETERKKVQKQMEAADPLPLATLAQVADHIEYVRKVAGADHVGIGSDFDGIDIGPQGLEDVSKFPDLFAELIRRGWTDADLRKLAGENVLRVMRQAEAVSHRLRAARPASTATIEALDGPPAAKAN
;
A
#
# COMPACT_ATOMS: atom_id res chain seq x y z
N MET A 1 -63.88 11.33 18.38
CA MET A 1 -62.67 11.18 19.23
C MET A 1 -61.58 10.59 18.40
N VAL A 2 -60.61 11.42 18.01
CA VAL A 2 -59.42 11.00 17.24
C VAL A 2 -58.26 11.01 18.23
N PRO A 3 -57.47 9.95 18.38
CA PRO A 3 -56.30 9.97 19.26
C PRO A 3 -55.15 10.74 18.65
N LEU A 4 -54.65 11.77 19.32
CA LEU A 4 -53.40 12.46 19.03
C LEU A 4 -52.26 11.49 19.34
N MET A 5 -51.51 11.07 18.32
CA MET A 5 -50.17 10.44 18.51
C MET A 5 -49.14 11.54 18.78
N LEU A 6 -48.61 11.54 20.00
CA LEU A 6 -47.48 12.36 20.39
C LEU A 6 -46.20 11.69 19.80
N ALA A 7 -45.63 12.27 18.76
CA ALA A 7 -44.29 11.92 18.28
C ALA A 7 -43.26 12.56 19.24
N ALA A 8 -42.57 11.74 20.03
CA ALA A 8 -41.44 12.19 20.83
C ALA A 8 -40.22 12.44 19.91
N LEU A 9 -39.95 13.71 19.67
CA LEU A 9 -38.75 14.16 18.99
C LEU A 9 -37.57 14.04 19.97
N VAL A 10 -36.73 13.01 19.80
CA VAL A 10 -35.49 12.87 20.59
C VAL A 10 -34.50 13.90 20.05
N LEU A 11 -34.42 15.05 20.67
CA LEU A 11 -33.36 16.02 20.44
C LEU A 11 -32.04 15.46 20.99
N ALA A 12 -31.15 14.98 20.10
CA ALA A 12 -29.79 14.62 20.49
C ALA A 12 -29.05 15.87 20.97
N VAL A 13 -28.61 15.84 22.25
CA VAL A 13 -27.88 16.95 22.88
C VAL A 13 -26.49 17.01 22.34
N PRO A 14 -26.00 18.14 21.77
CA PRO A 14 -24.66 18.26 21.19
C PRO A 14 -23.51 17.81 22.11
N GLY A 15 -23.65 18.00 23.41
CA GLY A 15 -22.64 17.55 24.39
C GLY A 15 -22.55 16.04 24.57
N ALA A 16 -23.59 15.26 24.28
CA ALA A 16 -23.54 13.80 24.36
C ALA A 16 -22.80 13.19 23.14
N LEU A 17 -22.92 13.79 21.96
CA LEU A 17 -22.19 13.40 20.77
C LEU A 17 -20.67 13.66 20.92
N ALA A 18 -20.27 14.84 21.38
CA ALA A 18 -18.86 15.17 21.61
C ALA A 18 -18.21 14.27 22.68
N ALA A 19 -18.94 13.90 23.74
CA ALA A 19 -18.46 12.99 24.78
C ALA A 19 -18.31 11.54 24.26
N ALA A 20 -19.19 11.09 23.36
CA ALA A 20 -19.12 9.78 22.72
C ALA A 20 -17.96 9.69 21.73
N ASP A 21 -17.70 10.75 20.96
CA ASP A 21 -16.56 10.85 20.05
C ASP A 21 -15.24 10.79 20.80
N ASP A 22 -15.10 11.50 21.89
CA ASP A 22 -13.92 11.44 22.74
C ASP A 22 -13.74 10.06 23.39
N ALA A 23 -14.82 9.34 23.73
CA ALA A 23 -14.75 7.98 24.25
C ALA A 23 -14.29 6.96 23.20
N ALA A 24 -14.77 7.07 21.96
CA ALA A 24 -14.34 6.22 20.85
C ALA A 24 -12.86 6.43 20.54
N LEU A 25 -12.40 7.67 20.45
CA LEU A 25 -11.00 8.00 20.22
C LEU A 25 -10.08 7.50 21.35
N ARG A 26 -10.49 7.65 22.62
CA ARG A 26 -9.74 7.09 23.76
C ARG A 26 -9.65 5.56 23.68
N ARG A 27 -10.73 4.87 23.25
CA ARG A 27 -10.73 3.40 23.06
C ARG A 27 -9.83 3.00 21.91
N ALA A 28 -9.86 3.70 20.77
CA ALA A 28 -8.98 3.50 19.64
C ALA A 28 -7.50 3.58 20.07
N ARG A 29 -7.13 4.64 20.77
CA ARG A 29 -5.77 4.83 21.26
C ARG A 29 -5.30 3.74 22.22
N ARG A 30 -6.17 3.18 23.06
CA ARG A 30 -5.81 2.05 23.94
C ARG A 30 -5.55 0.78 23.15
N ILE A 31 -6.31 0.52 22.08
CA ILE A 31 -6.10 -0.63 21.20
C ILE A 31 -4.75 -0.50 20.49
N LEU A 32 -4.46 0.65 19.87
CA LEU A 32 -3.24 0.92 19.17
C LEU A 32 -1.99 0.95 20.08
N ALA A 33 -2.16 1.29 21.37
CA ALA A 33 -1.09 1.18 22.36
C ALA A 33 -0.75 -0.28 22.73
N SER A 34 -1.63 -1.23 22.45
CA SER A 34 -1.46 -2.65 22.80
C SER A 34 -1.14 -3.56 21.62
N THR A 35 -1.32 -3.05 20.40
CA THR A 35 -1.15 -3.82 19.15
C THR A 35 -0.47 -2.93 18.12
N PRO A 36 0.59 -3.38 17.43
CA PRO A 36 1.24 -2.56 16.43
C PRO A 36 0.26 -2.25 15.29
N LEU A 37 0.01 -0.98 15.03
CA LEU A 37 -0.59 -0.54 13.78
C LEU A 37 0.46 -0.73 12.68
N ILE A 38 0.15 -1.53 11.69
CA ILE A 38 1.00 -1.79 10.53
C ILE A 38 0.36 -1.15 9.31
N ASP A 39 1.01 -0.15 8.74
CA ASP A 39 0.65 0.43 7.47
C ASP A 39 1.41 -0.27 6.35
N GLY A 40 0.68 -0.77 5.36
CA GLY A 40 1.21 -1.58 4.26
C GLY A 40 2.00 -0.83 3.22
N HIS A 41 1.85 0.52 3.14
CA HIS A 41 2.47 1.29 2.06
C HIS A 41 2.61 2.77 2.41
N ASN A 42 3.83 3.29 2.25
CA ASN A 42 4.14 4.71 2.42
C ASN A 42 5.39 5.08 1.62
N ASP A 43 5.29 6.10 0.80
CA ASP A 43 6.30 6.51 -0.18
C ASP A 43 7.28 7.57 0.32
N LEU A 44 7.50 7.67 1.63
CA LEU A 44 8.49 8.59 2.19
C LEU A 44 9.86 8.53 1.48
N PRO A 45 10.41 7.35 1.09
CA PRO A 45 11.67 7.30 0.36
C PRO A 45 11.61 8.02 -1.00
N TRP A 46 10.46 7.97 -1.69
CA TRP A 46 10.26 8.69 -2.93
C TRP A 46 10.08 10.19 -2.70
N ALA A 47 9.31 10.59 -1.68
CA ALA A 47 9.17 12.00 -1.29
C ALA A 47 10.52 12.66 -0.96
N ILE A 48 11.46 11.92 -0.34
CA ILE A 48 12.83 12.39 -0.11
C ILE A 48 13.61 12.50 -1.42
N ARG A 49 13.46 11.52 -2.32
CA ARG A 49 14.12 11.54 -3.62
C ARG A 49 13.75 12.76 -4.44
N GLU A 50 12.47 13.10 -4.46
CA GLU A 50 11.91 14.22 -5.24
C GLU A 50 11.85 15.55 -4.46
N TYR A 51 12.49 15.63 -3.31
CA TYR A 51 12.46 16.85 -2.49
C TYR A 51 13.14 18.01 -3.20
N ASP A 52 12.36 18.97 -3.70
CA ASP A 52 12.80 20.09 -4.55
C ASP A 52 14.02 20.87 -3.99
N GLN A 53 14.11 21.02 -2.65
CA GLN A 53 15.17 21.82 -2.01
C GLN A 53 16.50 21.08 -1.93
N ALA A 54 16.47 19.76 -1.81
CA ALA A 54 17.65 18.91 -1.70
C ALA A 54 17.29 17.45 -2.07
N PRO A 55 17.20 17.13 -3.37
CA PRO A 55 16.86 15.79 -3.81
C PRO A 55 17.82 14.74 -3.25
N HIS A 56 17.26 13.58 -2.82
CA HIS A 56 17.97 12.44 -2.22
C HIS A 56 18.63 12.72 -0.85
N ASP A 57 18.55 13.92 -0.30
CA ASP A 57 19.21 14.27 0.95
C ASP A 57 18.30 13.97 2.16
N VAL A 58 18.52 12.80 2.79
CA VAL A 58 17.82 12.38 4.01
C VAL A 58 18.08 13.35 5.18
N ALA A 59 19.22 14.05 5.18
CA ALA A 59 19.54 14.99 6.25
C ALA A 59 18.76 16.29 6.11
N ALA A 60 18.56 16.76 4.90
CA ALA A 60 17.79 17.96 4.58
C ALA A 60 16.28 17.72 4.76
N TYR A 61 15.77 16.49 4.49
CA TYR A 61 14.40 16.08 4.77
C TYR A 61 14.26 15.62 6.23
N ASP A 62 14.51 16.49 7.19
CA ASP A 62 14.59 16.14 8.62
C ASP A 62 13.22 15.81 9.22
N LEU A 63 12.97 14.51 9.51
CA LEU A 63 11.72 14.02 10.10
C LEU A 63 11.45 14.50 11.53
N ARG A 64 12.41 15.15 12.21
CA ARG A 64 12.17 15.80 13.51
C ARG A 64 11.37 17.09 13.37
N SER A 65 11.37 17.68 12.18
CA SER A 65 10.58 18.84 11.81
C SER A 65 9.28 18.42 11.10
N ARG A 66 8.33 19.34 10.97
CA ARG A 66 7.15 19.15 10.12
C ARG A 66 7.62 19.06 8.66
N THR A 67 7.45 17.89 8.04
CA THR A 67 7.79 17.70 6.63
C THR A 67 6.69 18.24 5.71
N PRO A 68 6.99 18.53 4.43
CA PRO A 68 5.98 18.93 3.46
C PRO A 68 4.99 17.81 3.12
N GLY A 69 5.42 16.53 3.22
CA GLY A 69 4.58 15.37 2.95
C GLY A 69 3.70 14.96 4.15
N HIS A 70 3.28 13.71 4.15
CA HIS A 70 2.34 13.17 5.14
C HIS A 70 3.00 12.58 6.39
N THR A 71 4.32 12.41 6.37
CA THR A 71 5.05 11.64 7.37
C THR A 71 6.19 12.42 8.04
N ASP A 72 6.18 12.48 9.38
CA ASP A 72 7.30 12.85 10.24
C ASP A 72 7.20 12.14 11.59
N LEU A 73 8.24 12.23 12.44
CA LEU A 73 8.31 11.50 13.71
C LEU A 73 7.21 11.89 14.69
N ALA A 74 6.79 13.15 14.72
CA ALA A 74 5.74 13.64 15.61
C ALA A 74 4.37 13.08 15.17
N ARG A 75 4.10 13.10 13.86
CA ARG A 75 2.86 12.57 13.29
C ARG A 75 2.79 11.06 13.37
N LEU A 76 3.88 10.31 13.12
CA LEU A 76 3.96 8.86 13.35
C LEU A 76 3.62 8.50 14.81
N ALA A 77 4.15 9.27 15.77
CA ALA A 77 3.84 9.07 17.18
C ALA A 77 2.38 9.39 17.52
N ALA A 78 1.83 10.50 17.00
CA ALA A 78 0.43 10.88 17.20
C ALA A 78 -0.54 9.86 16.60
N GLY A 79 -0.19 9.27 15.45
CA GLY A 79 -0.92 8.20 14.79
C GLY A 79 -0.73 6.83 15.41
N GLN A 80 0.15 6.72 16.40
CA GLN A 80 0.48 5.44 17.07
C GLN A 80 0.90 4.34 16.07
N VAL A 81 1.64 4.73 15.02
CA VAL A 81 2.16 3.79 14.02
C VAL A 81 3.17 2.88 14.70
N GLY A 82 2.89 1.57 14.71
CA GLY A 82 3.74 0.54 15.32
C GLY A 82 4.72 -0.10 14.34
N ALA A 83 4.32 -0.18 13.06
CA ALA A 83 5.18 -0.61 11.98
C ALA A 83 4.78 0.05 10.65
N GLN A 84 5.74 0.23 9.75
CA GLN A 84 5.54 0.84 8.45
C GLN A 84 6.29 0.05 7.39
N PHE A 85 5.60 -0.32 6.31
CA PHE A 85 6.27 -0.67 5.07
C PHE A 85 6.60 0.61 4.30
N TRP A 86 7.89 0.88 4.18
CA TRP A 86 8.41 1.95 3.34
C TRP A 86 8.50 1.43 1.92
N SER A 87 7.73 2.02 1.03
CA SER A 87 7.82 1.76 -0.41
C SER A 87 9.13 2.30 -0.93
N VAL A 88 9.87 1.44 -1.63
CA VAL A 88 11.07 1.83 -2.38
C VAL A 88 10.71 1.83 -3.87
N TYR A 89 9.77 2.71 -4.19
CA TYR A 89 9.20 2.90 -5.51
C TYR A 89 10.24 3.26 -6.57
N VAL A 90 10.03 2.76 -7.78
CA VAL A 90 10.78 3.15 -8.99
C VAL A 90 9.79 3.31 -10.15
N PRO A 91 9.81 4.41 -10.90
CA PRO A 91 8.95 4.57 -12.08
C PRO A 91 9.18 3.47 -13.11
N GLY A 92 8.09 2.87 -13.61
CA GLY A 92 8.17 1.81 -14.63
C GLY A 92 8.52 2.28 -16.03
N GLU A 93 8.51 3.59 -16.26
CA GLU A 93 8.72 4.24 -17.56
C GLU A 93 10.19 4.67 -17.79
N LEU A 94 11.11 4.30 -16.90
CA LEU A 94 12.53 4.56 -17.11
C LEU A 94 13.04 3.81 -18.34
N LYS A 95 13.90 4.45 -19.10
CA LYS A 95 14.53 3.82 -20.29
C LYS A 95 15.55 2.75 -19.90
N ASP A 96 16.24 2.94 -18.78
CA ASP A 96 17.27 2.03 -18.24
C ASP A 96 17.52 2.34 -16.75
N GLY A 97 18.32 1.50 -16.11
CA GLY A 97 18.86 1.75 -14.78
C GLY A 97 17.88 1.46 -13.63
N TYR A 98 16.87 0.62 -13.83
CA TYR A 98 15.94 0.23 -12.77
C TYR A 98 16.64 -0.29 -11.52
N ALA A 99 17.60 -1.21 -11.68
CA ALA A 99 18.34 -1.76 -10.55
C ALA A 99 19.14 -0.70 -9.80
N ARG A 100 19.75 0.27 -10.50
CA ARG A 100 20.47 1.39 -9.86
C ARG A 100 19.51 2.24 -9.03
N VAL A 101 18.38 2.66 -9.60
CA VAL A 101 17.39 3.49 -8.88
C VAL A 101 16.80 2.73 -7.71
N GLN A 102 16.55 1.42 -7.86
CA GLN A 102 16.08 0.57 -6.77
C GLN A 102 17.07 0.49 -5.61
N LEU A 103 18.36 0.35 -5.90
CA LEU A 103 19.41 0.35 -4.86
C LEU A 103 19.49 1.70 -4.15
N GLU A 104 19.39 2.81 -4.89
CA GLU A 104 19.35 4.17 -4.31
C GLU A 104 18.11 4.35 -3.40
N GLN A 105 16.95 3.84 -3.78
CA GLN A 105 15.72 3.91 -2.96
C GLN A 105 15.84 3.06 -1.69
N ILE A 106 16.38 1.85 -1.79
CA ILE A 106 16.67 1.01 -0.60
C ILE A 106 17.65 1.72 0.32
N ASP A 107 18.67 2.39 -0.23
CA ASP A 107 19.66 3.15 0.54
C ASP A 107 19.01 4.33 1.27
N ILE A 108 18.16 5.12 0.59
CA ILE A 108 17.39 6.21 1.21
C ILE A 108 16.56 5.68 2.39
N ALA A 109 15.77 4.61 2.20
CA ALA A 109 14.98 4.01 3.26
C ALA A 109 15.85 3.58 4.46
N ARG A 110 16.98 2.95 4.20
CA ARG A 110 17.92 2.51 5.23
C ARG A 110 18.60 3.67 5.95
N GLN A 111 18.95 4.74 5.24
CA GLN A 111 19.48 5.97 5.83
C GLN A 111 18.45 6.64 6.75
N VAL A 112 17.18 6.72 6.35
CA VAL A 112 16.07 7.21 7.20
C VAL A 112 16.00 6.41 8.49
N ILE A 113 15.97 5.07 8.40
CA ILE A 113 15.88 4.19 9.57
C ILE A 113 17.09 4.39 10.50
N ALA A 114 18.30 4.44 9.93
CA ALA A 114 19.53 4.59 10.68
C ALA A 114 19.71 5.98 11.34
N ARG A 115 19.09 7.02 10.74
CA ARG A 115 19.19 8.41 11.24
C ARG A 115 18.39 8.64 12.53
N TYR A 116 17.33 7.86 12.78
CA TYR A 116 16.44 8.03 13.93
C TYR A 116 16.32 6.74 14.76
N PRO A 117 17.45 6.17 15.26
CA PRO A 117 17.45 4.83 15.87
C PRO A 117 16.65 4.76 17.18
N GLU A 118 16.36 5.91 17.81
CA GLU A 118 15.48 6.00 18.97
C GLU A 118 13.97 5.87 18.62
N ARG A 119 13.62 6.06 17.36
CA ARG A 119 12.22 6.05 16.89
C ARG A 119 11.94 4.99 15.84
N LEU A 120 12.91 4.65 15.00
CA LEU A 120 12.79 3.71 13.90
C LEU A 120 13.75 2.54 14.07
N ALA A 121 13.36 1.37 13.61
CA ALA A 121 14.24 0.20 13.60
C ALA A 121 13.91 -0.72 12.43
N LEU A 122 14.92 -1.15 11.68
CA LEU A 122 14.72 -2.14 10.62
C LEU A 122 14.16 -3.44 11.20
N ALA A 123 13.08 -3.93 10.61
CA ALA A 123 12.45 -5.19 10.93
C ALA A 123 12.48 -6.12 9.71
N LEU A 124 12.85 -7.37 9.91
CA LEU A 124 12.98 -8.37 8.85
C LEU A 124 12.03 -9.55 9.04
N THR A 125 11.45 -9.68 10.23
CA THR A 125 10.53 -10.75 10.63
C THR A 125 9.33 -10.21 11.40
N ALA A 126 8.27 -11.01 11.49
CA ALA A 126 7.11 -10.68 12.33
C ALA A 126 7.48 -10.49 13.81
N ASP A 127 8.47 -11.25 14.30
CA ASP A 127 8.94 -11.13 15.68
C ASP A 127 9.78 -9.87 15.90
N ASP A 128 10.50 -9.40 14.87
CA ASP A 128 11.15 -8.09 14.90
C ASP A 128 10.13 -6.98 15.07
N VAL A 129 9.00 -7.03 14.34
CA VAL A 129 7.93 -6.04 14.46
C VAL A 129 7.42 -5.95 15.90
N TRP A 130 7.10 -7.08 16.52
CA TRP A 130 6.67 -7.10 17.92
C TRP A 130 7.75 -6.61 18.90
N ARG A 131 8.99 -6.99 18.67
CA ARG A 131 10.12 -6.58 19.51
C ARG A 131 10.30 -5.07 19.49
N GLU A 132 10.28 -4.46 18.30
CA GLU A 132 10.50 -3.03 18.14
C GLU A 132 9.31 -2.20 18.62
N PHE A 133 8.09 -2.65 18.35
CA PHE A 133 6.88 -2.06 18.91
C PHE A 133 6.91 -2.02 20.45
N LYS A 134 7.27 -3.11 21.11
CA LYS A 134 7.42 -3.16 22.58
C LYS A 134 8.51 -2.23 23.12
N ARG A 135 9.48 -1.86 22.29
CA ARG A 135 10.53 -0.88 22.60
C ARG A 135 10.10 0.57 22.33
N GLY A 136 8.88 0.79 21.87
CA GLY A 136 8.36 2.11 21.52
C GLY A 136 8.92 2.67 20.21
N ARG A 137 9.41 1.82 19.30
CA ARG A 137 9.91 2.19 17.99
C ARG A 137 8.97 1.72 16.89
N VAL A 138 8.92 2.47 15.79
CA VAL A 138 8.25 2.03 14.55
C VAL A 138 9.13 0.98 13.89
N ALA A 139 8.62 -0.26 13.82
CA ALA A 139 9.27 -1.32 13.08
C ALA A 139 9.20 -1.01 11.58
N SER A 140 10.35 -0.77 10.97
CA SER A 140 10.47 -0.32 9.59
C SER A 140 10.77 -1.50 8.67
N LEU A 141 9.85 -1.78 7.76
CA LEU A 141 9.95 -2.82 6.75
C LEU A 141 10.16 -2.14 5.38
N ILE A 142 10.76 -2.84 4.42
CA ILE A 142 10.99 -2.33 3.07
C ILE A 142 10.14 -3.14 2.09
N GLY A 143 9.39 -2.44 1.23
CA GLY A 143 8.60 -3.03 0.16
C GLY A 143 9.06 -2.53 -1.20
N LEU A 144 9.32 -3.44 -2.14
CA LEU A 144 9.57 -3.09 -3.55
C LEU A 144 8.24 -2.83 -4.24
N GLU A 145 8.13 -1.73 -4.97
CA GLU A 145 6.93 -1.43 -5.74
C GLU A 145 7.20 -1.50 -7.23
N GLY A 146 6.86 -2.68 -7.76
CA GLY A 146 6.97 -3.01 -9.18
C GLY A 146 8.10 -3.97 -9.52
N GLY A 147 7.75 -5.12 -10.09
CA GLY A 147 8.69 -6.18 -10.45
C GLY A 147 9.62 -5.87 -11.64
N HIS A 148 9.42 -4.73 -12.34
CA HIS A 148 10.36 -4.25 -13.36
C HIS A 148 11.78 -4.07 -12.82
N VAL A 149 11.90 -3.79 -11.51
CA VAL A 149 13.20 -3.54 -10.86
C VAL A 149 14.11 -4.75 -10.78
N ILE A 150 13.56 -5.97 -10.96
CA ILE A 150 14.39 -7.18 -11.02
C ILE A 150 15.03 -7.39 -12.41
N GLU A 151 14.65 -6.61 -13.44
CA GLU A 151 15.19 -6.71 -14.81
C GLU A 151 15.24 -8.17 -15.31
N ASN A 152 14.14 -8.91 -15.09
CA ASN A 152 13.96 -10.33 -15.43
C ASN A 152 14.98 -11.27 -14.75
N SER A 153 15.54 -10.88 -13.60
CA SER A 153 16.58 -11.62 -12.89
C SER A 153 16.13 -12.10 -11.51
N LEU A 154 16.02 -13.41 -11.33
CA LEU A 154 15.81 -14.02 -10.01
C LEU A 154 17.00 -13.78 -9.06
N GLY A 155 18.19 -13.52 -9.61
CA GLY A 155 19.37 -13.12 -8.84
C GLY A 155 19.18 -11.75 -8.21
N ALA A 156 18.67 -10.77 -8.95
CA ALA A 156 18.35 -9.44 -8.45
C ALA A 156 17.26 -9.50 -7.36
N LEU A 157 16.20 -10.30 -7.57
CA LEU A 157 15.15 -10.54 -6.56
C LEU A 157 15.74 -11.01 -5.22
N ARG A 158 16.66 -11.98 -5.25
CA ARG A 158 17.36 -12.48 -4.05
C ARG A 158 18.21 -11.40 -3.38
N ALA A 159 18.96 -10.64 -4.18
CA ALA A 159 19.79 -9.55 -3.66
C ALA A 159 18.95 -8.48 -2.94
N TYR A 160 17.79 -8.10 -3.49
CA TYR A 160 16.90 -7.16 -2.81
C TYR A 160 16.32 -7.72 -1.51
N TYR A 161 15.99 -9.02 -1.47
CA TYR A 161 15.58 -9.67 -0.22
C TYR A 161 16.68 -9.60 0.84
N ASP A 162 17.93 -9.88 0.47
CA ASP A 162 19.08 -9.83 1.36
C ASP A 162 19.37 -8.39 1.83
N LEU A 163 19.07 -7.38 1.01
CA LEU A 163 19.11 -5.96 1.39
C LEU A 163 17.96 -5.52 2.32
N GLY A 164 16.98 -6.38 2.56
CA GLY A 164 15.93 -6.15 3.54
C GLY A 164 14.51 -6.03 3.00
N ALA A 165 14.29 -6.14 1.68
CA ALA A 165 12.95 -6.14 1.11
C ALA A 165 12.12 -7.32 1.63
N ARG A 166 10.85 -7.07 2.00
CA ARG A 166 9.97 -8.09 2.56
C ARG A 166 8.69 -8.30 1.76
N TYR A 167 8.36 -7.42 0.85
CA TYR A 167 7.43 -7.70 -0.24
C TYR A 167 7.97 -7.19 -1.58
N MET A 168 7.39 -7.67 -2.67
CA MET A 168 7.49 -7.07 -3.99
C MET A 168 6.11 -7.09 -4.64
N THR A 169 5.64 -5.90 -5.07
CA THR A 169 4.49 -5.77 -5.96
C THR A 169 4.87 -6.26 -7.34
N LEU A 170 4.12 -7.21 -7.91
CA LEU A 170 4.54 -7.90 -9.14
C LEU A 170 4.63 -6.96 -10.35
N THR A 171 3.77 -5.93 -10.42
CA THR A 171 3.86 -4.83 -11.40
C THR A 171 3.60 -3.49 -10.70
N HIS A 172 3.98 -2.39 -11.33
CA HIS A 172 3.39 -1.08 -11.05
C HIS A 172 2.41 -0.73 -12.17
N ASN A 173 2.50 0.43 -12.78
CA ASN A 173 1.54 0.89 -13.81
C ASN A 173 1.91 0.46 -15.25
N VAL A 174 2.97 -0.32 -15.44
CA VAL A 174 3.40 -0.84 -16.75
C VAL A 174 3.34 -2.36 -16.77
N THR A 175 2.88 -2.92 -17.89
CA THR A 175 2.93 -4.37 -18.14
C THR A 175 4.37 -4.78 -18.39
N LEU A 176 4.82 -5.82 -17.68
CA LEU A 176 6.17 -6.36 -17.76
C LEU A 176 6.27 -7.45 -18.83
N ASP A 177 7.49 -7.96 -19.04
CA ASP A 177 7.69 -9.11 -19.93
C ASP A 177 7.06 -10.40 -19.38
N TRP A 178 6.65 -10.42 -18.10
CA TRP A 178 6.19 -11.62 -17.40
C TRP A 178 4.93 -11.47 -16.55
N ALA A 179 4.34 -10.25 -16.47
CA ALA A 179 3.12 -9.99 -15.68
C ALA A 179 2.34 -8.80 -16.23
N ASP A 180 1.02 -8.93 -16.27
CA ASP A 180 0.13 -7.85 -16.68
C ASP A 180 -0.27 -6.95 -15.49
N THR A 181 -0.21 -5.61 -15.72
CA THR A 181 -0.70 -4.59 -14.78
C THR A 181 -2.20 -4.34 -14.94
N ALA A 182 -2.81 -3.73 -13.93
CA ALA A 182 -4.19 -3.23 -14.00
C ALA A 182 -4.32 -1.91 -14.78
N ALA A 183 -3.21 -1.21 -15.06
CA ALA A 183 -3.21 0.13 -15.66
C ALA A 183 -3.19 0.11 -17.20
N GLU A 184 -2.87 -1.02 -17.82
CA GLU A 184 -2.75 -1.18 -19.27
C GLU A 184 -3.55 -2.40 -19.74
N PRO A 185 -3.90 -2.48 -21.04
CA PRO A 185 -4.44 -3.71 -21.61
C PRO A 185 -3.50 -4.90 -21.40
N GLY A 186 -4.04 -6.04 -21.00
CA GLY A 186 -3.27 -7.27 -20.79
C GLY A 186 -2.54 -7.73 -22.06
N LYS A 187 -1.29 -8.18 -21.89
CA LYS A 187 -0.43 -8.71 -22.94
C LYS A 187 -0.27 -10.23 -22.87
N HIS A 188 -0.26 -10.75 -21.64
CA HIS A 188 0.03 -12.17 -21.37
C HIS A 188 -1.20 -12.95 -20.91
N GLY A 189 -2.27 -12.26 -20.52
CA GLY A 189 -3.44 -12.85 -19.87
C GLY A 189 -3.14 -13.29 -18.43
N GLY A 190 -2.25 -12.56 -17.74
CA GLY A 190 -1.83 -12.79 -16.37
C GLY A 190 -0.31 -12.93 -16.24
N LEU A 191 0.16 -13.99 -15.56
CA LEU A 191 1.58 -14.33 -15.42
C LEU A 191 2.05 -15.20 -16.58
N THR A 192 3.24 -14.93 -17.08
CA THR A 192 3.96 -15.91 -17.92
C THR A 192 4.55 -17.04 -17.05
N ARG A 193 5.17 -18.05 -17.68
CA ARG A 193 5.87 -19.12 -16.94
C ARG A 193 7.02 -18.58 -16.09
N PHE A 194 7.74 -17.54 -16.56
CA PHE A 194 8.76 -16.86 -15.76
C PHE A 194 8.10 -16.09 -14.60
N GLY A 195 6.98 -15.41 -14.83
CA GLY A 195 6.21 -14.73 -13.76
C GLY A 195 5.76 -15.69 -12.66
N GLU A 196 5.30 -16.89 -13.02
CA GLU A 196 5.02 -17.95 -12.03
C GLU A 196 6.28 -18.36 -11.24
N GLU A 197 7.43 -18.41 -11.91
CA GLU A 197 8.69 -18.77 -11.24
C GLU A 197 9.17 -17.64 -10.31
N VAL A 198 8.95 -16.37 -10.64
CA VAL A 198 9.15 -15.24 -9.73
C VAL A 198 8.34 -15.42 -8.45
N VAL A 199 7.05 -15.75 -8.55
CA VAL A 199 6.17 -16.01 -7.38
C VAL A 199 6.70 -17.18 -6.55
N ARG A 200 7.13 -18.28 -7.18
CA ARG A 200 7.70 -19.45 -6.47
C ARG A 200 8.99 -19.11 -5.75
N GLU A 201 9.86 -18.29 -6.35
CA GLU A 201 11.12 -17.88 -5.72
C GLU A 201 10.87 -16.88 -4.58
N MET A 202 9.88 -15.96 -4.71
CA MET A 202 9.43 -15.11 -3.59
C MET A 202 8.96 -15.94 -2.41
N ASN A 203 8.14 -16.99 -2.64
CA ASN A 203 7.71 -17.90 -1.57
C ASN A 203 8.91 -18.63 -0.94
N ARG A 204 9.88 -19.08 -1.76
CA ARG A 204 11.09 -19.72 -1.23
C ARG A 204 11.92 -18.78 -0.38
N LEU A 205 11.99 -17.50 -0.72
CA LEU A 205 12.68 -16.47 0.05
C LEU A 205 11.94 -16.12 1.36
N GLY A 206 10.60 -16.20 1.38
CA GLY A 206 9.75 -15.64 2.42
C GLY A 206 9.44 -14.16 2.16
N MET A 207 9.60 -13.72 0.91
CA MET A 207 9.15 -12.42 0.43
C MET A 207 7.66 -12.50 0.14
N LEU A 208 6.87 -11.57 0.69
CA LEU A 208 5.43 -11.51 0.45
C LEU A 208 5.15 -11.16 -1.00
N VAL A 209 4.27 -11.91 -1.65
CA VAL A 209 3.78 -11.62 -2.99
C VAL A 209 2.70 -10.56 -2.88
N ASP A 210 2.98 -9.36 -3.38
CA ASP A 210 2.05 -8.24 -3.35
C ASP A 210 1.31 -8.12 -4.69
N LEU A 211 -0.01 -8.11 -4.62
CA LEU A 211 -0.91 -8.08 -5.77
C LEU A 211 -1.60 -6.72 -5.99
N SER A 212 -1.16 -5.68 -5.29
CA SER A 212 -1.53 -4.31 -5.66
C SER A 212 -1.02 -4.03 -7.09
N HIS A 213 -1.69 -3.18 -7.85
CA HIS A 213 -1.37 -2.80 -9.23
C HIS A 213 -1.56 -3.85 -10.33
N VAL A 214 -1.64 -5.12 -10.03
CA VAL A 214 -1.67 -6.17 -11.06
C VAL A 214 -3.07 -6.37 -11.67
N SER A 215 -3.14 -6.89 -12.89
CA SER A 215 -4.41 -7.26 -13.54
C SER A 215 -5.14 -8.38 -12.77
N ILE A 216 -6.44 -8.55 -13.02
CA ILE A 216 -7.24 -9.61 -12.39
C ILE A 216 -6.68 -10.99 -12.74
N GLU A 217 -6.24 -11.18 -13.97
CA GLU A 217 -5.65 -12.42 -14.47
C GLU A 217 -4.32 -12.71 -13.73
N THR A 218 -3.52 -11.68 -13.49
CA THR A 218 -2.30 -11.81 -12.67
C THR A 218 -2.62 -12.14 -11.22
N MET A 219 -3.70 -11.56 -10.63
CA MET A 219 -4.18 -11.94 -9.29
C MET A 219 -4.57 -13.42 -9.25
N ASP A 220 -5.32 -13.90 -10.26
CA ASP A 220 -5.76 -15.29 -10.38
C ASP A 220 -4.59 -16.25 -10.44
N ASP A 221 -3.63 -15.98 -11.33
CA ASP A 221 -2.43 -16.81 -11.52
C ASP A 221 -1.55 -16.84 -10.27
N ALA A 222 -1.30 -15.68 -9.66
CA ALA A 222 -0.52 -15.60 -8.44
C ALA A 222 -1.17 -16.38 -7.28
N LEU A 223 -2.49 -16.29 -7.13
CA LEU A 223 -3.24 -17.08 -6.13
C LEU A 223 -3.27 -18.59 -6.43
N ARG A 224 -3.11 -18.99 -7.68
CA ARG A 224 -2.99 -20.40 -8.10
C ARG A 224 -1.59 -20.94 -7.81
N VAL A 225 -0.56 -20.13 -7.99
CA VAL A 225 0.85 -20.53 -7.93
C VAL A 225 1.43 -20.39 -6.54
N SER A 226 1.01 -19.39 -5.77
CA SER A 226 1.59 -19.08 -4.47
C SER A 226 1.37 -20.20 -3.46
N GLU A 227 2.46 -20.65 -2.85
CA GLU A 227 2.45 -21.60 -1.74
C GLU A 227 2.33 -20.93 -0.36
N GLY A 228 2.42 -19.60 -0.33
CA GLY A 228 2.25 -18.75 0.85
C GLY A 228 1.08 -17.79 0.68
N PRO A 229 0.67 -17.12 1.78
CA PRO A 229 -0.35 -16.09 1.69
C PRO A 229 0.17 -14.88 0.90
N VAL A 230 -0.72 -14.30 0.09
CA VAL A 230 -0.44 -13.06 -0.64
C VAL A 230 -0.89 -11.84 0.13
N ILE A 231 -0.43 -10.66 -0.27
CA ILE A 231 -0.93 -9.39 0.22
C ILE A 231 -1.44 -8.52 -0.94
N PHE A 232 -2.26 -7.55 -0.58
CA PHE A 232 -2.49 -6.34 -1.35
C PHE A 232 -2.03 -5.21 -0.44
N SER A 233 -0.85 -4.65 -0.71
CA SER A 233 -0.22 -3.66 0.17
C SER A 233 -1.02 -2.36 0.27
N HIS A 234 -1.76 -1.98 -0.81
CA HIS A 234 -2.59 -0.77 -0.90
C HIS A 234 -3.63 -0.89 -2.02
N SER A 235 -4.75 -1.54 -1.75
CA SER A 235 -5.87 -1.69 -2.69
C SER A 235 -7.20 -1.70 -1.97
N SER A 236 -8.24 -1.15 -2.60
CA SER A 236 -9.57 -1.05 -2.01
C SER A 236 -10.57 -2.04 -2.64
N ALA A 237 -11.86 -1.96 -2.31
CA ALA A 237 -12.88 -2.88 -2.82
C ALA A 237 -13.47 -2.40 -4.15
N ARG A 238 -13.38 -3.20 -5.20
CA ARG A 238 -13.86 -2.85 -6.55
C ARG A 238 -15.38 -2.70 -6.61
N ALA A 239 -16.11 -3.44 -5.80
CA ALA A 239 -17.58 -3.37 -5.77
C ALA A 239 -18.11 -2.01 -5.25
N LEU A 240 -17.32 -1.26 -4.45
CA LEU A 240 -17.70 0.09 -4.02
C LEU A 240 -17.21 1.16 -4.98
N THR A 241 -16.03 0.98 -5.54
CA THR A 241 -15.43 1.88 -6.51
C THR A 241 -14.84 1.06 -7.65
N ASP A 242 -15.57 1.00 -8.78
CA ASP A 242 -15.18 0.21 -9.94
C ASP A 242 -14.03 0.87 -10.69
N VAL A 243 -12.82 0.60 -10.17
CA VAL A 243 -11.55 1.01 -10.77
C VAL A 243 -10.61 -0.19 -10.87
N PRO A 244 -9.75 -0.27 -11.90
CA PRO A 244 -8.90 -1.43 -12.12
C PRO A 244 -7.96 -1.75 -10.95
N ARG A 245 -7.57 -0.73 -10.16
CA ARG A 245 -6.69 -0.84 -9.01
C ARG A 245 -7.32 -1.52 -7.79
N ASN A 246 -8.65 -1.63 -7.75
CA ASN A 246 -9.40 -2.22 -6.64
C ASN A 246 -9.63 -3.71 -6.84
N VAL A 247 -9.68 -4.44 -5.71
CA VAL A 247 -9.80 -5.90 -5.66
C VAL A 247 -11.25 -6.33 -5.93
N PRO A 248 -11.51 -7.18 -6.94
CA PRO A 248 -12.86 -7.66 -7.22
C PRO A 248 -13.29 -8.74 -6.22
N ASP A 249 -14.60 -8.91 -6.06
CA ASP A 249 -15.19 -9.90 -5.14
C ASP A 249 -14.77 -11.34 -5.43
N THR A 250 -14.49 -11.68 -6.68
CA THR A 250 -13.98 -13.00 -7.08
C THR A 250 -12.64 -13.31 -6.41
N ILE A 251 -11.81 -12.30 -6.22
CA ILE A 251 -10.51 -12.39 -5.54
C ILE A 251 -10.70 -12.29 -4.03
N LEU A 252 -11.49 -11.31 -3.53
CA LEU A 252 -11.76 -11.17 -2.09
C LEU A 252 -12.24 -12.46 -1.45
N LYS A 253 -13.13 -13.20 -2.12
CA LYS A 253 -13.67 -14.49 -1.66
C LYS A 253 -12.63 -15.61 -1.58
N ARG A 254 -11.47 -15.46 -2.20
CA ARG A 254 -10.36 -16.42 -2.14
C ARG A 254 -9.38 -16.16 -0.98
N MET A 255 -9.42 -14.96 -0.38
CA MET A 255 -8.52 -14.61 0.72
C MET A 255 -8.58 -15.58 1.91
N PRO A 256 -9.77 -16.07 2.35
CA PRO A 256 -9.82 -17.06 3.44
C PRO A 256 -9.07 -18.37 3.13
N ALA A 257 -9.15 -18.85 1.91
CA ALA A 257 -8.46 -20.09 1.50
C ALA A 257 -6.95 -19.88 1.32
N ASN A 258 -6.53 -18.73 0.80
CA ASN A 258 -5.11 -18.37 0.64
C ASN A 258 -4.45 -17.97 1.96
N GLY A 259 -5.20 -17.43 2.90
CA GLY A 259 -4.67 -16.86 4.16
C GLY A 259 -4.15 -15.43 4.04
N GLY A 260 -4.31 -14.77 2.89
CA GLY A 260 -3.79 -13.43 2.60
C GLY A 260 -4.50 -12.29 3.33
N VAL A 261 -4.09 -11.05 3.01
CA VAL A 261 -4.66 -9.83 3.56
C VAL A 261 -4.76 -8.74 2.50
N VAL A 262 -5.88 -8.02 2.49
CA VAL A 262 -6.10 -6.82 1.67
C VAL A 262 -5.97 -5.59 2.56
N MET A 263 -4.95 -4.78 2.34
CA MET A 263 -4.72 -3.54 3.07
C MET A 263 -5.34 -2.40 2.28
N VAL A 264 -6.38 -1.79 2.89
CA VAL A 264 -7.22 -0.79 2.22
C VAL A 264 -6.46 0.51 2.04
N SER A 265 -6.42 1.00 0.79
CA SER A 265 -5.76 2.23 0.38
C SER A 265 -6.59 3.48 0.71
N PHE A 266 -5.90 4.61 0.93
CA PHE A 266 -6.51 5.92 1.17
C PHE A 266 -6.52 6.81 -0.08
N VAL A 267 -6.03 6.32 -1.21
CA VAL A 267 -6.08 7.06 -2.49
C VAL A 267 -7.52 7.53 -2.77
N PRO A 268 -7.75 8.84 -2.91
CA PRO A 268 -9.12 9.37 -3.07
C PRO A 268 -9.90 8.73 -4.21
N GLY A 269 -9.26 8.52 -5.36
CA GLY A 269 -9.89 7.88 -6.53
C GLY A 269 -10.18 6.39 -6.36
N PHE A 270 -9.58 5.69 -5.35
CA PHE A 270 -9.87 4.28 -5.11
C PHE A 270 -11.01 4.08 -4.11
N VAL A 271 -11.36 5.13 -3.37
CA VAL A 271 -12.46 5.09 -2.40
C VAL A 271 -13.68 5.88 -2.82
N SER A 272 -13.61 6.62 -3.95
CA SER A 272 -14.72 7.35 -4.52
C SER A 272 -14.66 7.34 -6.06
N LYS A 273 -15.71 6.78 -6.67
CA LYS A 273 -15.83 6.71 -8.15
C LYS A 273 -15.91 8.10 -8.78
N ASP A 274 -16.64 9.02 -8.17
CA ASP A 274 -16.79 10.38 -8.69
C ASP A 274 -15.43 11.11 -8.73
N ILE A 275 -14.58 10.89 -7.71
CA ILE A 275 -13.22 11.45 -7.68
C ILE A 275 -12.35 10.81 -8.75
N TYR A 276 -12.44 9.49 -8.92
CA TYR A 276 -11.69 8.80 -9.97
C TYR A 276 -12.06 9.29 -11.37
N ASP A 277 -13.34 9.46 -11.65
CA ASP A 277 -13.82 9.97 -12.93
C ASP A 277 -13.37 11.41 -13.18
N ALA A 278 -13.44 12.26 -12.15
CA ALA A 278 -12.93 13.63 -12.21
C ALA A 278 -11.40 13.66 -12.46
N TYR A 279 -10.66 12.79 -11.80
CA TYR A 279 -9.23 12.61 -12.03
C TYR A 279 -8.93 12.23 -13.48
N LEU A 280 -9.59 11.20 -14.02
CA LEU A 280 -9.40 10.79 -15.42
C LEU A 280 -9.73 11.89 -16.42
N ALA A 281 -10.80 12.64 -16.17
CA ALA A 281 -11.20 13.77 -17.02
C ALA A 281 -10.13 14.88 -17.01
N ARG A 282 -9.59 15.19 -15.81
CA ARG A 282 -8.50 16.17 -15.64
C ARG A 282 -7.22 15.72 -16.33
N GLU A 283 -6.79 14.48 -16.14
CA GLU A 283 -5.58 13.92 -16.77
C GLU A 283 -5.68 13.95 -18.29
N LYS A 284 -6.85 13.60 -18.84
CA LYS A 284 -7.10 13.71 -20.27
C LYS A 284 -6.96 15.16 -20.75
N GLY A 285 -7.56 16.11 -20.04
CA GLY A 285 -7.45 17.54 -20.36
C GLY A 285 -6.01 18.06 -20.29
N ILE A 286 -5.24 17.63 -19.28
CA ILE A 286 -3.81 17.96 -19.13
C ILE A 286 -3.03 17.41 -20.33
N LYS A 287 -3.20 16.12 -20.66
CA LYS A 287 -2.53 15.48 -21.78
C LYS A 287 -2.80 16.17 -23.11
N GLU A 288 -4.06 16.50 -23.40
CA GLU A 288 -4.47 17.21 -24.60
C GLU A 288 -3.81 18.61 -24.68
N ARG A 289 -3.80 19.35 -23.56
CA ARG A 289 -3.30 20.73 -23.51
C ARG A 289 -1.77 20.81 -23.52
N THR A 290 -1.09 19.76 -23.05
CA THR A 290 0.37 19.71 -22.97
C THR A 290 1.02 19.02 -24.19
N ALA A 291 0.25 18.30 -25.02
CA ALA A 291 0.76 17.49 -26.14
C ALA A 291 1.64 18.27 -27.11
N SER A 292 1.35 19.54 -27.36
CA SER A 292 2.11 20.40 -28.30
C SER A 292 3.23 21.21 -27.66
N LEU A 293 3.40 21.12 -26.32
CA LEU A 293 4.40 21.90 -25.61
C LEU A 293 5.80 21.29 -25.76
N PRO A 294 6.82 22.10 -26.11
CA PRO A 294 8.13 21.59 -26.52
C PRO A 294 8.97 21.10 -25.35
N SER A 295 8.76 21.61 -24.13
CA SER A 295 9.61 21.27 -22.97
C SER A 295 8.81 20.64 -21.84
N GLU A 296 9.47 19.78 -21.07
CA GLU A 296 8.90 19.19 -19.86
C GLU A 296 8.58 20.24 -18.81
N THR A 297 9.39 21.28 -18.70
CA THR A 297 9.17 22.41 -17.78
C THR A 297 7.87 23.16 -18.08
N GLU A 298 7.59 23.40 -19.37
CA GLU A 298 6.32 24.04 -19.77
C GLU A 298 5.14 23.12 -19.52
N ARG A 299 5.26 21.83 -19.80
CA ARG A 299 4.22 20.84 -19.50
C ARG A 299 3.90 20.81 -18.01
N LYS A 300 4.91 20.69 -17.13
CA LYS A 300 4.73 20.73 -15.67
C LYS A 300 4.10 22.03 -15.18
N LYS A 301 4.47 23.17 -15.77
CA LYS A 301 3.87 24.46 -15.42
C LYS A 301 2.37 24.53 -15.77
N VAL A 302 2.00 24.08 -16.97
CA VAL A 302 0.60 24.04 -17.42
C VAL A 302 -0.20 23.05 -16.59
N GLN A 303 0.36 21.87 -16.30
CA GLN A 303 -0.25 20.88 -15.43
C GLN A 303 -0.58 21.48 -14.05
N LYS A 304 0.41 22.06 -13.35
CA LYS A 304 0.18 22.72 -12.04
C LYS A 304 -0.88 23.82 -12.09
N GLN A 305 -0.95 24.58 -13.20
CA GLN A 305 -1.99 25.60 -13.36
C GLN A 305 -3.39 24.99 -13.52
N MET A 306 -3.52 23.89 -14.26
CA MET A 306 -4.79 23.19 -14.45
C MET A 306 -5.26 22.53 -13.16
N GLU A 307 -4.36 21.86 -12.43
CA GLU A 307 -4.64 21.24 -11.13
C GLU A 307 -5.12 22.28 -10.10
N ALA A 308 -4.47 23.46 -10.07
CA ALA A 308 -4.87 24.55 -9.18
C ALA A 308 -6.20 25.19 -9.56
N ALA A 309 -6.53 25.23 -10.85
CA ALA A 309 -7.78 25.82 -11.34
C ALA A 309 -9.00 24.90 -11.17
N ASP A 310 -8.79 23.58 -11.14
CA ASP A 310 -9.84 22.56 -10.99
C ASP A 310 -9.39 21.50 -9.98
N PRO A 311 -9.43 21.83 -8.67
CA PRO A 311 -9.04 20.91 -7.61
C PRO A 311 -10.04 19.74 -7.53
N LEU A 312 -9.54 18.51 -7.39
CA LEU A 312 -10.37 17.33 -7.20
C LEU A 312 -11.18 17.42 -5.90
N PRO A 313 -12.40 16.87 -5.87
CA PRO A 313 -13.13 16.69 -4.62
C PRO A 313 -12.31 15.87 -3.60
N LEU A 314 -12.55 16.10 -2.32
CA LEU A 314 -11.89 15.34 -1.25
C LEU A 314 -12.67 14.06 -0.95
N ALA A 315 -11.98 12.94 -0.90
CA ALA A 315 -12.51 11.74 -0.26
C ALA A 315 -12.62 11.97 1.25
N THR A 316 -13.31 11.09 1.96
CA THR A 316 -13.53 11.18 3.39
C THR A 316 -13.08 9.94 4.13
N LEU A 317 -12.73 10.10 5.40
CA LEU A 317 -12.47 8.99 6.34
C LEU A 317 -13.62 7.96 6.33
N ALA A 318 -14.87 8.43 6.22
CA ALA A 318 -16.03 7.54 6.18
C ALA A 318 -16.02 6.61 4.96
N GLN A 319 -15.63 7.11 3.78
CA GLN A 319 -15.50 6.29 2.57
C GLN A 319 -14.39 5.24 2.70
N VAL A 320 -13.26 5.58 3.32
CA VAL A 320 -12.21 4.59 3.65
C VAL A 320 -12.75 3.52 4.58
N ALA A 321 -13.48 3.92 5.63
CA ALA A 321 -14.12 2.98 6.56
C ALA A 321 -15.14 2.07 5.85
N ASP A 322 -15.89 2.58 4.87
CA ASP A 322 -16.82 1.77 4.05
C ASP A 322 -16.09 0.65 3.30
N HIS A 323 -14.93 0.97 2.70
CA HIS A 323 -14.10 -0.03 2.02
C HIS A 323 -13.53 -1.09 2.99
N ILE A 324 -13.08 -0.68 4.18
CA ILE A 324 -12.61 -1.59 5.23
C ILE A 324 -13.75 -2.55 5.66
N GLU A 325 -14.95 -2.03 5.88
CA GLU A 325 -16.13 -2.83 6.22
C GLU A 325 -16.53 -3.79 5.10
N TYR A 326 -16.44 -3.34 3.85
CA TYR A 326 -16.76 -4.17 2.69
C TYR A 326 -15.78 -5.33 2.55
N VAL A 327 -14.46 -5.08 2.61
CA VAL A 327 -13.44 -6.14 2.59
C VAL A 327 -13.66 -7.12 3.75
N ARG A 328 -13.89 -6.60 4.98
CA ARG A 328 -14.24 -7.44 6.14
C ARG A 328 -15.47 -8.31 5.89
N LYS A 329 -16.51 -7.75 5.28
CA LYS A 329 -17.77 -8.46 4.97
C LYS A 329 -17.56 -9.59 3.97
N VAL A 330 -16.74 -9.39 2.95
CA VAL A 330 -16.57 -10.37 1.84
C VAL A 330 -15.46 -11.37 2.15
N ALA A 331 -14.31 -10.91 2.63
CA ALA A 331 -13.13 -11.73 2.90
C ALA A 331 -13.04 -12.23 4.35
N GLY A 332 -13.74 -11.58 5.28
CA GLY A 332 -13.64 -11.87 6.72
C GLY A 332 -12.67 -10.95 7.46
N ALA A 333 -12.85 -10.85 8.78
CA ALA A 333 -12.06 -9.98 9.64
C ALA A 333 -10.56 -10.34 9.70
N ASP A 334 -10.19 -11.56 9.35
CA ASP A 334 -8.81 -12.04 9.33
C ASP A 334 -8.04 -11.62 8.07
N HIS A 335 -8.70 -10.99 7.10
CA HIS A 335 -8.17 -10.73 5.75
C HIS A 335 -8.20 -9.25 5.35
N VAL A 336 -8.36 -8.34 6.31
CA VAL A 336 -8.37 -6.89 6.09
C VAL A 336 -7.26 -6.22 6.88
N GLY A 337 -6.62 -5.20 6.28
CA GLY A 337 -5.56 -4.38 6.86
C GLY A 337 -5.64 -2.94 6.35
N ILE A 338 -4.61 -2.16 6.62
CA ILE A 338 -4.47 -0.75 6.23
C ILE A 338 -3.20 -0.60 5.39
N GLY A 339 -3.30 0.06 4.24
CA GLY A 339 -2.20 0.43 3.36
C GLY A 339 -2.42 1.82 2.80
N SER A 340 -1.99 2.84 3.54
CA SER A 340 -2.45 4.21 3.37
C SER A 340 -2.13 4.84 2.03
N ASP A 341 -0.96 4.54 1.49
CA ASP A 341 -0.37 5.22 0.34
C ASP A 341 0.05 6.68 0.63
N PHE A 342 0.27 7.01 1.91
CA PHE A 342 0.79 8.32 2.28
C PHE A 342 2.17 8.57 1.66
N ASP A 343 2.44 9.83 1.34
CA ASP A 343 3.60 10.32 0.58
C ASP A 343 3.66 9.83 -0.90
N GLY A 344 2.77 8.90 -1.33
CA GLY A 344 2.49 8.53 -2.73
C GLY A 344 1.26 9.21 -3.31
N ILE A 345 0.46 9.89 -2.47
CA ILE A 345 -0.70 10.69 -2.86
C ILE A 345 -0.47 12.16 -2.51
N ASP A 346 -1.08 13.07 -3.30
CA ASP A 346 -0.93 14.51 -3.05
C ASP A 346 -1.75 14.98 -1.86
N ILE A 347 -2.97 14.46 -1.69
CA ILE A 347 -3.92 14.88 -0.67
C ILE A 347 -4.60 13.64 -0.08
N GLY A 348 -4.50 13.46 1.24
CA GLY A 348 -5.24 12.44 1.97
C GLY A 348 -6.74 12.74 2.07
N PRO A 349 -7.58 11.73 2.34
CA PRO A 349 -9.01 11.94 2.58
C PRO A 349 -9.24 12.87 3.77
N GLN A 350 -10.33 13.66 3.72
CA GLN A 350 -10.74 14.50 4.85
C GLN A 350 -10.95 13.66 6.12
N GLY A 351 -10.24 14.01 7.19
CA GLY A 351 -10.15 13.25 8.44
C GLY A 351 -9.03 12.20 8.46
N LEU A 352 -8.32 12.01 7.33
CA LEU A 352 -7.13 11.15 7.17
C LEU A 352 -6.05 11.90 6.36
N GLU A 353 -5.76 13.13 6.75
CA GLU A 353 -4.86 14.01 6.00
C GLU A 353 -3.39 13.59 6.07
N ASP A 354 -2.99 12.85 7.10
CA ASP A 354 -1.61 12.36 7.28
C ASP A 354 -1.55 11.21 8.29
N VAL A 355 -0.36 10.65 8.49
CA VAL A 355 -0.14 9.48 9.38
C VAL A 355 -0.58 9.71 10.83
N SER A 356 -0.84 10.93 11.29
CA SER A 356 -1.33 11.20 12.65
C SER A 356 -2.80 10.80 12.88
N LYS A 357 -3.53 10.53 11.80
CA LYS A 357 -4.99 10.37 11.80
C LYS A 357 -5.49 8.93 11.92
N PHE A 358 -4.61 7.94 11.97
CA PHE A 358 -5.05 6.56 12.15
C PHE A 358 -5.97 6.34 13.36
N PRO A 359 -5.75 6.96 14.56
CA PRO A 359 -6.68 6.80 15.67
C PRO A 359 -8.10 7.28 15.37
N ASP A 360 -8.26 8.29 14.50
CA ASP A 360 -9.58 8.80 14.10
C ASP A 360 -10.33 7.77 13.24
N LEU A 361 -9.64 7.05 12.33
CA LEU A 361 -10.20 5.93 11.56
C LEU A 361 -10.67 4.80 12.49
N PHE A 362 -9.85 4.43 13.47
CA PHE A 362 -10.23 3.42 14.46
C PHE A 362 -11.42 3.86 15.32
N ALA A 363 -11.50 5.15 15.68
CA ALA A 363 -12.63 5.72 16.39
C ALA A 363 -13.93 5.62 15.57
N GLU A 364 -13.86 5.87 14.26
CA GLU A 364 -15.00 5.69 13.35
C GLU A 364 -15.46 4.23 13.29
N LEU A 365 -14.53 3.29 13.14
CA LEU A 365 -14.87 1.87 13.14
C LEU A 365 -15.49 1.41 14.49
N ILE A 366 -15.06 1.99 15.62
CA ILE A 366 -15.68 1.77 16.93
C ILE A 366 -17.13 2.26 16.94
N ARG A 367 -17.42 3.45 16.39
CA ARG A 367 -18.79 3.97 16.25
C ARG A 367 -19.66 3.06 15.38
N ARG A 368 -19.07 2.42 14.39
CA ARG A 368 -19.72 1.42 13.52
C ARG A 368 -19.85 0.03 14.18
N GLY A 369 -19.47 -0.11 15.44
CA GLY A 369 -19.68 -1.34 16.22
C GLY A 369 -18.59 -2.41 16.08
N TRP A 370 -17.38 -2.04 15.62
CA TRP A 370 -16.28 -2.99 15.58
C TRP A 370 -15.83 -3.41 16.97
N THR A 371 -15.51 -4.70 17.13
CA THR A 371 -14.99 -5.25 18.38
C THR A 371 -13.50 -4.94 18.53
N ASP A 372 -12.99 -4.93 19.77
CA ASP A 372 -11.55 -4.75 20.04
C ASP A 372 -10.71 -5.86 19.38
N ALA A 373 -11.25 -7.07 19.27
CA ALA A 373 -10.59 -8.19 18.60
C ALA A 373 -10.43 -7.92 17.10
N ASP A 374 -11.50 -7.48 16.41
CA ASP A 374 -11.44 -7.18 14.98
C ASP A 374 -10.53 -5.96 14.70
N LEU A 375 -10.55 -4.96 15.59
CA LEU A 375 -9.68 -3.79 15.48
C LEU A 375 -8.20 -4.13 15.66
N ARG A 376 -7.84 -5.07 16.55
CA ARG A 376 -6.45 -5.56 16.66
C ARG A 376 -6.02 -6.32 15.40
N LYS A 377 -6.92 -7.14 14.83
CA LYS A 377 -6.67 -7.82 13.56
C LYS A 377 -6.39 -6.83 12.44
N LEU A 378 -7.27 -5.82 12.29
CA LEU A 378 -7.11 -4.75 11.31
C LEU A 378 -5.82 -3.96 11.53
N ALA A 379 -5.48 -3.63 12.78
CA ALA A 379 -4.29 -2.86 13.12
C ALA A 379 -3.01 -3.54 12.61
N GLY A 380 -2.86 -4.85 12.84
CA GLY A 380 -1.63 -5.50 12.39
C GLY A 380 -1.56 -7.00 12.64
N GLU A 381 -2.43 -7.59 13.48
CA GLU A 381 -2.35 -9.03 13.77
C GLU A 381 -2.52 -9.87 12.50
N ASN A 382 -3.34 -9.41 11.53
CA ASN A 382 -3.51 -10.07 10.24
C ASN A 382 -2.22 -10.05 9.40
N VAL A 383 -1.55 -8.90 9.31
CA VAL A 383 -0.28 -8.76 8.58
C VAL A 383 0.81 -9.61 9.25
N LEU A 384 0.89 -9.58 10.58
CA LEU A 384 1.85 -10.40 11.34
C LEU A 384 1.62 -11.90 11.13
N ARG A 385 0.36 -12.34 11.06
CA ARG A 385 0.01 -13.73 10.72
C ARG A 385 0.51 -14.09 9.33
N VAL A 386 0.27 -13.23 8.33
CA VAL A 386 0.72 -13.43 6.95
C VAL A 386 2.25 -13.51 6.89
N MET A 387 2.97 -12.61 7.56
CA MET A 387 4.43 -12.65 7.63
C MET A 387 4.94 -13.97 8.22
N ARG A 388 4.42 -14.41 9.37
CA ARG A 388 4.81 -15.69 9.99
C ARG A 388 4.54 -16.90 9.09
N GLN A 389 3.42 -16.88 8.37
CA GLN A 389 3.09 -17.96 7.42
C GLN A 389 4.07 -17.97 6.24
N ALA A 390 4.43 -16.80 5.69
CA ALA A 390 5.44 -16.71 4.64
C ALA A 390 6.82 -17.17 5.12
N GLU A 391 7.23 -16.83 6.35
CA GLU A 391 8.46 -17.30 6.99
C GLU A 391 8.46 -18.84 7.13
N ALA A 392 7.35 -19.42 7.58
CA ALA A 392 7.21 -20.87 7.70
C ALA A 392 7.24 -21.58 6.34
N VAL A 393 6.58 -21.04 5.32
CA VAL A 393 6.62 -21.53 3.94
C VAL A 393 8.05 -21.48 3.41
N SER A 394 8.75 -20.36 3.61
CA SER A 394 10.16 -20.21 3.21
C SER A 394 11.06 -21.27 3.83
N HIS A 395 10.94 -21.49 5.12
CA HIS A 395 11.73 -22.51 5.81
C HIS A 395 11.51 -23.91 5.19
N ARG A 396 10.27 -24.30 4.91
CA ARG A 396 9.91 -25.55 4.25
C ARG A 396 10.48 -25.63 2.83
N LEU A 397 10.32 -24.56 2.04
CA LEU A 397 10.73 -24.55 0.64
C LEU A 397 12.25 -24.53 0.45
N ARG A 398 12.98 -23.81 1.28
CA ARG A 398 14.46 -23.80 1.24
C ARG A 398 15.05 -25.17 1.58
N ALA A 399 14.38 -25.96 2.42
CA ALA A 399 14.77 -27.32 2.71
C ALA A 399 14.43 -28.29 1.55
N ALA A 400 13.38 -28.00 0.77
CA ALA A 400 12.85 -28.86 -0.28
C ALA A 400 13.49 -28.64 -1.65
N ARG A 401 13.92 -27.40 -1.96
CA ARG A 401 14.46 -27.04 -3.29
C ARG A 401 15.53 -25.94 -3.21
N PRO A 402 16.54 -25.98 -4.11
CA PRO A 402 17.55 -24.92 -4.22
C PRO A 402 16.91 -23.62 -4.76
N ALA A 403 17.72 -22.55 -4.78
CA ALA A 403 17.38 -21.32 -5.48
C ALA A 403 17.18 -21.59 -6.98
N SER A 404 16.15 -20.99 -7.55
CA SER A 404 15.87 -21.14 -8.98
C SER A 404 16.95 -20.45 -9.82
N THR A 405 17.38 -21.13 -10.89
CA THR A 405 18.30 -20.61 -11.91
C THR A 405 17.60 -20.37 -13.25
N ALA A 406 16.26 -20.44 -13.27
CA ALA A 406 15.50 -20.21 -14.47
C ALA A 406 15.69 -18.79 -15.01
N THR A 407 15.70 -18.66 -16.33
CA THR A 407 15.70 -17.38 -17.02
C THR A 407 14.42 -17.22 -17.83
N ILE A 408 14.07 -15.99 -18.15
CA ILE A 408 12.86 -15.69 -18.91
C ILE A 408 12.95 -16.32 -20.31
N GLU A 409 14.13 -16.29 -20.93
CA GLU A 409 14.36 -16.88 -22.26
C GLU A 409 14.15 -18.40 -22.25
N ALA A 410 14.55 -19.07 -21.18
CA ALA A 410 14.40 -20.52 -21.07
C ALA A 410 12.93 -20.92 -20.84
N LEU A 411 12.13 -20.10 -20.16
CA LEU A 411 10.75 -20.41 -19.83
C LEU A 411 9.76 -19.88 -20.88
N ASP A 412 9.93 -18.65 -21.33
CA ASP A 412 8.96 -17.93 -22.17
C ASP A 412 9.48 -17.72 -23.62
N GLY A 413 10.75 -18.05 -23.87
CA GLY A 413 11.40 -17.79 -25.15
C GLY A 413 12.07 -16.40 -25.22
N PRO A 414 12.77 -16.11 -26.30
CA PRO A 414 13.45 -14.83 -26.46
C PRO A 414 12.43 -13.69 -26.46
N PRO A 415 12.75 -12.53 -25.84
CA PRO A 415 11.87 -11.37 -25.86
C PRO A 415 11.57 -10.97 -27.30
N ALA A 416 10.32 -10.54 -27.55
CA ALA A 416 9.94 -10.01 -28.85
C ALA A 416 10.90 -8.88 -29.22
N ALA A 417 11.47 -8.93 -30.44
CA ALA A 417 12.39 -7.91 -30.92
C ALA A 417 11.72 -6.53 -30.75
N LYS A 418 12.38 -5.61 -30.02
CA LYS A 418 11.89 -4.24 -29.91
C LYS A 418 11.75 -3.70 -31.32
N ALA A 419 10.53 -3.34 -31.74
CA ALA A 419 10.34 -2.61 -32.98
C ALA A 419 11.13 -1.30 -32.87
N ASN A 420 12.12 -1.15 -33.76
CA ASN A 420 12.99 0.03 -33.86
C ASN A 420 12.15 1.29 -34.19
#